data_f084aba791f54910f0ab1fee9d74c788
#
_entry.id   f084aba791f54910f0ab1fee9d74c788
#
_cell.length_a   1.000
_cell.length_b   1.000
_cell.length_c   1.000
_cell.angle_alpha   90.00
_cell.angle_beta   90.00
_cell.angle_gamma   90.00
#
_symmetry.space_group_name_H-M   'P 1'
#
loop_
_entity.id
_entity.type
_entity.pdbx_description
1 polymer ?
#
loop_
_entity_poly.entity_id
_entity_poly.type
_entity_poly.pdbx_seq_one_letter_code
_entity_poly.pdbx_strand_id
1 'polypeptide(L)'
;MNIRRQFLLAAAALGLGAASVHAQDNVLRVGTDATFPPMEYVDNGKRTGFDIELVEALAKAIGKQVEWVDIDFKGLIPGLVSKRFDMAVSAIYITDERKKVVDFTDSYYAGGLVVMVKDSNAGIKKVADLDGKKVSVQVGTKSVGYLTEKHPKVQRVEVEKNQEMF
;
A
#
# COMPACT_ATOMS: atom_id res chain seq x y z
N MET A 1 -24.63 -43.11 -43.45
CA MET A 1 -24.33 -42.22 -42.29
C MET A 1 -23.70 -40.98 -42.85
N ASN A 2 -24.44 -39.85 -42.87
CA ASN A 2 -24.17 -38.71 -43.75
C ASN A 2 -23.02 -37.81 -43.23
N ILE A 3 -21.95 -37.74 -43.99
CA ILE A 3 -20.75 -36.87 -43.77
C ILE A 3 -21.14 -35.40 -43.51
N ARG A 4 -22.22 -34.88 -44.06
CA ARG A 4 -22.75 -33.54 -43.84
C ARG A 4 -23.19 -33.24 -42.40
N ARG A 5 -23.57 -34.26 -41.60
CA ARG A 5 -23.95 -34.09 -40.17
C ARG A 5 -22.76 -33.96 -39.24
N GLN A 6 -21.61 -34.50 -39.62
CA GLN A 6 -20.39 -34.43 -38.79
C GLN A 6 -19.69 -33.08 -38.90
N PHE A 7 -19.84 -32.37 -40.04
CA PHE A 7 -19.28 -31.02 -40.20
C PHE A 7 -20.05 -29.94 -39.43
N LEU A 8 -21.34 -30.13 -39.18
CA LEU A 8 -22.17 -29.19 -38.40
C LEU A 8 -21.91 -29.27 -36.90
N LEU A 9 -21.48 -30.43 -36.38
CA LEU A 9 -21.15 -30.60 -34.96
C LEU A 9 -19.73 -30.12 -34.63
N ALA A 10 -18.80 -30.09 -35.60
CA ALA A 10 -17.46 -29.57 -35.40
C ALA A 10 -17.41 -28.03 -35.37
N ALA A 11 -18.32 -27.34 -36.05
CA ALA A 11 -18.39 -25.88 -36.08
C ALA A 11 -18.99 -25.28 -34.79
N ALA A 12 -19.82 -26.03 -34.05
CA ALA A 12 -20.42 -25.56 -32.79
C ALA A 12 -19.47 -25.64 -31.58
N ALA A 13 -18.40 -26.45 -31.64
CA ALA A 13 -17.44 -26.61 -30.55
C ALA A 13 -16.34 -25.51 -30.53
N LEU A 14 -16.16 -24.77 -31.62
CA LEU A 14 -15.16 -23.70 -31.74
C LEU A 14 -15.66 -22.32 -31.28
N GLY A 15 -16.95 -22.18 -30.99
CA GLY A 15 -17.57 -20.91 -30.62
C GLY A 15 -17.56 -20.56 -29.11
N LEU A 16 -17.22 -21.49 -28.23
CA LEU A 16 -17.35 -21.31 -26.77
C LEU A 16 -16.02 -20.93 -26.05
N GLY A 17 -14.91 -20.79 -26.77
CA GLY A 17 -13.59 -20.55 -26.20
C GLY A 17 -13.16 -19.08 -26.05
N ALA A 18 -13.96 -18.12 -26.55
CA ALA A 18 -13.48 -16.73 -26.68
C ALA A 18 -13.98 -15.75 -25.60
N ALA A 19 -14.75 -16.19 -24.60
CA ALA A 19 -15.40 -15.28 -23.64
C ALA A 19 -14.67 -15.07 -22.30
N SER A 20 -13.49 -15.67 -22.10
CA SER A 20 -12.87 -15.67 -20.76
C SER A 20 -11.66 -14.76 -20.57
N VAL A 21 -11.22 -13.99 -21.57
CA VAL A 21 -9.97 -13.21 -21.48
C VAL A 21 -10.17 -11.77 -20.98
N HIS A 22 -11.39 -11.23 -20.95
CA HIS A 22 -11.62 -9.81 -20.63
C HIS A 22 -11.94 -9.49 -19.17
N ALA A 23 -12.12 -10.49 -18.30
CA ALA A 23 -12.48 -10.23 -16.89
C ALA A 23 -11.29 -9.72 -16.05
N GLN A 24 -10.06 -10.01 -16.44
CA GLN A 24 -8.85 -9.66 -15.68
C GLN A 24 -8.37 -8.22 -15.95
N ASP A 25 -8.72 -7.62 -17.08
CA ASP A 25 -8.32 -6.26 -17.45
C ASP A 25 -9.06 -5.16 -16.68
N ASN A 26 -10.14 -5.49 -15.98
CA ASN A 26 -11.00 -4.52 -15.31
C ASN A 26 -10.75 -4.41 -13.78
N VAL A 27 -9.82 -5.18 -13.23
CA VAL A 27 -9.48 -5.16 -11.80
C VAL A 27 -8.13 -4.51 -11.60
N LEU A 28 -8.05 -3.58 -10.64
CA LEU A 28 -6.82 -2.97 -10.13
C LEU A 28 -6.55 -3.55 -8.74
N ARG A 29 -5.52 -4.39 -8.63
CA ARG A 29 -5.09 -4.93 -7.34
C ARG A 29 -4.23 -3.89 -6.63
N VAL A 30 -4.62 -3.51 -5.41
CA VAL A 30 -3.99 -2.43 -4.66
C VAL A 30 -3.53 -2.91 -3.29
N GLY A 31 -2.21 -2.88 -3.06
CA GLY A 31 -1.60 -3.19 -1.76
C GLY A 31 -1.71 -2.02 -0.78
N THR A 32 -2.09 -2.28 0.46
CA THR A 32 -2.18 -1.27 1.52
C THR A 32 -1.95 -1.88 2.90
N ASP A 33 -1.44 -1.10 3.86
CA ASP A 33 -1.41 -1.44 5.29
C ASP A 33 -2.45 -0.59 6.04
N ALA A 34 -3.69 -1.08 6.10
CA ALA A 34 -4.82 -0.32 6.65
C ALA A 34 -4.78 -0.18 8.18
N THR A 35 -3.67 0.38 8.70
CA THR A 35 -3.44 0.61 10.14
C THR A 35 -3.07 2.05 10.49
N PHE A 36 -3.17 2.99 9.53
CA PHE A 36 -2.69 4.37 9.65
C PHE A 36 -3.79 5.43 9.47
N PRO A 37 -4.71 5.60 10.45
CA PRO A 37 -5.69 6.66 10.40
C PRO A 37 -5.02 8.06 10.41
N PRO A 38 -5.55 9.04 9.67
CA PRO A 38 -6.77 9.01 8.85
C PRO A 38 -6.51 8.61 7.39
N MET A 39 -5.31 8.15 7.04
CA MET A 39 -4.92 7.86 5.66
C MET A 39 -5.55 6.55 5.16
N GLU A 40 -5.28 5.44 5.82
CA GLU A 40 -5.85 4.12 5.52
C GLU A 40 -6.02 3.32 6.82
N TYR A 41 -7.23 2.87 7.10
CA TYR A 41 -7.54 2.11 8.31
C TYR A 41 -8.84 1.31 8.15
N VAL A 42 -9.10 0.45 9.12
CA VAL A 42 -10.36 -0.31 9.20
C VAL A 42 -11.21 0.31 10.31
N ASP A 43 -12.42 0.75 9.95
CA ASP A 43 -13.44 1.20 10.88
C ASP A 43 -14.67 0.30 10.78
N ASN A 44 -15.08 -0.30 11.90
CA ASN A 44 -16.23 -1.21 11.96
C ASN A 44 -16.20 -2.32 10.88
N GLY A 45 -15.01 -2.85 10.60
CA GLY A 45 -14.82 -3.90 9.57
C GLY A 45 -14.78 -3.39 8.14
N LYS A 46 -14.92 -2.08 7.92
CA LYS A 46 -14.83 -1.45 6.59
C LYS A 46 -13.51 -0.71 6.44
N ARG A 47 -12.79 -0.98 5.34
CA ARG A 47 -11.61 -0.20 4.96
C ARG A 47 -12.05 1.20 4.55
N THR A 48 -11.36 2.23 5.08
CA THR A 48 -11.69 3.64 4.86
C THR A 48 -10.44 4.52 5.04
N GLY A 49 -10.57 5.80 4.79
CA GLY A 49 -9.53 6.79 4.93
C GLY A 49 -9.20 7.48 3.60
N PHE A 50 -8.38 8.51 3.68
CA PHE A 50 -8.06 9.37 2.54
C PHE A 50 -7.49 8.58 1.35
N ASP A 51 -6.52 7.71 1.59
CA ASP A 51 -5.87 6.89 0.55
C ASP A 51 -6.87 5.92 -0.11
N ILE A 52 -7.76 5.35 0.69
CA ILE A 52 -8.78 4.40 0.22
C ILE A 52 -9.75 5.12 -0.71
N GLU A 53 -10.32 6.23 -0.26
CA GLU A 53 -11.29 7.03 -1.04
C GLU A 53 -10.66 7.60 -2.32
N LEU A 54 -9.40 8.06 -2.24
CA LEU A 54 -8.66 8.54 -3.40
C LEU A 54 -8.52 7.45 -4.47
N VAL A 55 -8.06 6.25 -4.09
CA VAL A 55 -7.87 5.14 -5.04
C VAL A 55 -9.19 4.66 -5.61
N GLU A 56 -10.25 4.55 -4.81
CA GLU A 56 -11.57 4.17 -5.29
C GLU A 56 -12.13 5.18 -6.30
N ALA A 57 -11.92 6.49 -6.04
CA ALA A 57 -12.32 7.54 -6.98
C ALA A 57 -11.52 7.48 -8.30
N LEU A 58 -10.20 7.29 -8.22
CA LEU A 58 -9.34 7.14 -9.40
C LEU A 58 -9.71 5.90 -10.22
N ALA A 59 -9.86 4.74 -9.57
CA ALA A 59 -10.25 3.51 -10.24
C ALA A 59 -11.60 3.65 -10.96
N LYS A 60 -12.58 4.27 -10.29
CA LYS A 60 -13.88 4.59 -10.90
C LYS A 60 -13.73 5.49 -12.13
N ALA A 61 -12.86 6.50 -12.08
CA ALA A 61 -12.65 7.43 -13.18
C ALA A 61 -12.06 6.74 -14.43
N ILE A 62 -11.25 5.70 -14.24
CA ILE A 62 -10.65 4.90 -15.33
C ILE A 62 -11.44 3.61 -15.64
N GLY A 63 -12.63 3.45 -15.06
CA GLY A 63 -13.51 2.31 -15.31
C GLY A 63 -13.01 0.98 -14.74
N LYS A 64 -12.19 0.99 -13.68
CA LYS A 64 -11.67 -0.21 -13.02
C LYS A 64 -12.35 -0.46 -11.68
N GLN A 65 -12.36 -1.73 -11.25
CA GLN A 65 -12.72 -2.15 -9.91
C GLN A 65 -11.48 -2.32 -9.06
N VAL A 66 -11.54 -1.98 -7.78
CA VAL A 66 -10.42 -2.15 -6.85
C VAL A 66 -10.54 -3.49 -6.13
N GLU A 67 -9.45 -4.26 -6.15
CA GLU A 67 -9.23 -5.40 -5.26
C GLU A 67 -8.13 -5.03 -4.26
N TRP A 68 -8.49 -4.91 -3.00
CA TRP A 68 -7.56 -4.55 -1.95
C TRP A 68 -6.78 -5.76 -1.44
N VAL A 69 -5.45 -5.62 -1.35
CA VAL A 69 -4.53 -6.62 -0.80
C VAL A 69 -3.93 -6.07 0.50
N ASP A 70 -4.37 -6.62 1.64
CA ASP A 70 -3.79 -6.25 2.93
C ASP A 70 -2.40 -6.86 3.11
N ILE A 71 -1.45 -6.02 3.48
CA ILE A 71 -0.05 -6.43 3.70
C ILE A 71 0.63 -5.44 4.66
N ASP A 72 1.54 -5.92 5.48
CA ASP A 72 2.33 -5.04 6.35
C ASP A 72 3.14 -4.04 5.52
N PHE A 73 3.32 -2.83 6.03
CA PHE A 73 3.98 -1.71 5.33
C PHE A 73 5.32 -2.10 4.71
N LYS A 74 6.15 -2.85 5.45
CA LYS A 74 7.45 -3.35 4.95
C LYS A 74 7.35 -4.23 3.71
N GLY A 75 6.19 -4.86 3.49
CA GLY A 75 5.91 -5.74 2.36
C GLY A 75 5.42 -5.02 1.10
N LEU A 76 5.05 -3.73 1.17
CA LEU A 76 4.44 -3.00 0.06
C LEU A 76 5.39 -2.89 -1.15
N ILE A 77 6.60 -2.39 -0.98
CA ILE A 77 7.56 -2.26 -2.09
C ILE A 77 7.98 -3.64 -2.65
N PRO A 78 8.37 -4.63 -1.82
CA PRO A 78 8.63 -5.99 -2.32
C PRO A 78 7.45 -6.64 -3.03
N GLY A 79 6.23 -6.44 -2.53
CA GLY A 79 4.99 -6.95 -3.14
C GLY A 79 4.73 -6.36 -4.52
N LEU A 80 4.98 -5.07 -4.70
CA LEU A 80 4.86 -4.40 -5.99
C LEU A 80 5.92 -4.91 -6.98
N VAL A 81 7.18 -5.02 -6.56
CA VAL A 81 8.28 -5.56 -7.38
C VAL A 81 8.00 -7.00 -7.82
N SER A 82 7.43 -7.83 -6.94
CA SER A 82 7.05 -9.21 -7.25
C SER A 82 5.70 -9.36 -7.98
N LYS A 83 5.05 -8.23 -8.34
CA LYS A 83 3.75 -8.20 -9.05
C LYS A 83 2.61 -8.89 -8.27
N ARG A 84 2.67 -8.90 -6.95
CA ARG A 84 1.60 -9.41 -6.10
C ARG A 84 0.34 -8.53 -6.23
N PHE A 85 0.52 -7.24 -6.49
CA PHE A 85 -0.51 -6.27 -6.81
C PHE A 85 0.05 -5.27 -7.84
N ASP A 86 -0.83 -4.48 -8.44
CA ASP A 86 -0.53 -3.59 -9.55
C ASP A 86 -0.13 -2.19 -9.08
N MET A 87 -0.59 -1.80 -7.90
CA MET A 87 -0.36 -0.50 -7.27
C MET A 87 -0.27 -0.67 -5.76
N ALA A 88 0.46 0.22 -5.08
CA ALA A 88 0.49 0.32 -3.63
C ALA A 88 0.13 1.75 -3.20
N VAL A 89 -0.74 1.87 -2.19
CA VAL A 89 -1.06 3.13 -1.50
C VAL A 89 -1.09 2.89 0.01
N SER A 90 -0.36 3.67 0.76
CA SER A 90 -0.30 3.60 2.23
C SER A 90 0.56 4.74 2.76
N ALA A 91 0.21 5.98 2.42
CA ALA A 91 0.98 7.18 2.76
C ALA A 91 2.50 7.01 2.51
N ILE A 92 2.87 6.33 1.42
CA ILE A 92 4.24 5.93 1.11
C ILE A 92 5.06 7.15 0.68
N TYR A 93 6.08 7.50 1.44
CA TYR A 93 7.01 8.55 1.04
C TYR A 93 7.78 8.19 -0.22
N ILE A 94 7.87 9.14 -1.15
CA ILE A 94 8.75 9.09 -2.30
C ILE A 94 10.18 9.28 -1.80
N THR A 95 11.06 8.30 -2.04
CA THR A 95 12.48 8.37 -1.72
C THR A 95 13.33 7.91 -2.90
N ASP A 96 14.57 8.39 -3.00
CA ASP A 96 15.48 8.01 -4.08
C ASP A 96 15.81 6.52 -4.06
N GLU A 97 15.82 5.90 -2.88
CA GLU A 97 16.02 4.45 -2.76
C GLU A 97 14.86 3.67 -3.36
N ARG A 98 13.62 4.07 -3.04
CA ARG A 98 12.42 3.42 -3.57
C ARG A 98 12.27 3.63 -5.06
N LYS A 99 12.61 4.82 -5.58
CA LYS A 99 12.61 5.13 -7.02
C LYS A 99 13.54 4.24 -7.85
N LYS A 100 14.51 3.58 -7.24
CA LYS A 100 15.40 2.64 -7.94
C LYS A 100 14.70 1.34 -8.34
N VAL A 101 13.59 1.02 -7.72
CA VAL A 101 12.93 -0.30 -7.87
C VAL A 101 11.44 -0.21 -8.21
N VAL A 102 10.80 0.94 -8.00
CA VAL A 102 9.39 1.19 -8.36
C VAL A 102 9.21 2.61 -8.88
N ASP A 103 8.19 2.82 -9.71
CA ASP A 103 7.76 4.14 -10.14
C ASP A 103 6.77 4.74 -9.14
N PHE A 104 6.70 6.06 -9.13
CA PHE A 104 5.75 6.83 -8.32
C PHE A 104 4.91 7.75 -9.21
N THR A 105 3.68 7.98 -8.80
CA THR A 105 2.87 9.08 -9.30
C THR A 105 3.43 10.43 -8.81
N ASP A 106 2.81 11.53 -9.23
CA ASP A 106 3.00 12.79 -8.55
C ASP A 106 2.55 12.68 -7.08
N SER A 107 3.17 13.49 -6.21
CA SER A 107 2.78 13.50 -4.80
C SER A 107 1.36 14.03 -4.63
N TYR A 108 0.51 13.25 -3.98
CA TYR A 108 -0.88 13.60 -3.73
C TYR A 108 -1.12 14.23 -2.35
N TYR A 109 -0.12 14.18 -1.45
CA TYR A 109 -0.20 14.73 -0.10
C TYR A 109 1.15 15.30 0.35
N ALA A 110 1.14 16.52 0.86
CA ALA A 110 2.32 17.15 1.43
C ALA A 110 2.45 16.76 2.91
N GLY A 111 3.19 15.69 3.17
CA GLY A 111 3.43 15.17 4.53
C GLY A 111 4.79 15.56 5.09
N GLY A 112 5.03 15.16 6.35
CA GLY A 112 6.31 15.32 7.04
C GLY A 112 6.43 14.31 8.19
N LEU A 113 7.66 14.06 8.65
CA LEU A 113 7.87 13.28 9.86
C LEU A 113 7.64 14.18 11.07
N VAL A 114 6.90 13.68 12.04
CA VAL A 114 6.63 14.35 13.33
C VAL A 114 6.98 13.42 14.48
N VAL A 115 7.25 14.01 15.62
CA VAL A 115 7.43 13.27 16.88
C VAL A 115 6.19 13.48 17.72
N MET A 116 5.53 12.40 18.08
CA MET A 116 4.41 12.41 19.02
C MET A 116 4.93 12.08 20.41
N VAL A 117 4.49 12.84 21.40
CA VAL A 117 4.84 12.64 22.82
C VAL A 117 3.56 12.76 23.66
N LYS A 118 3.59 12.24 24.88
CA LYS A 118 2.48 12.43 25.84
C LYS A 118 2.33 13.92 26.17
N ASP A 119 1.12 14.38 26.41
CA ASP A 119 0.82 15.78 26.79
C ASP A 119 1.61 16.22 28.04
N SER A 120 1.84 15.31 28.97
CA SER A 120 2.64 15.56 30.17
C SER A 120 4.14 15.65 29.91
N ASN A 121 4.61 15.45 28.67
CA ASN A 121 6.03 15.48 28.36
C ASN A 121 6.55 16.92 28.30
N ALA A 122 7.40 17.29 29.25
CA ALA A 122 8.07 18.60 29.29
C ALA A 122 9.50 18.59 28.71
N GLY A 123 10.06 17.40 28.49
CA GLY A 123 11.50 17.23 28.20
C GLY A 123 11.88 17.16 26.71
N ILE A 124 10.93 16.76 25.83
CA ILE A 124 11.17 16.60 24.39
C ILE A 124 10.50 17.77 23.65
N LYS A 125 11.29 18.69 23.13
CA LYS A 125 10.83 19.88 22.40
C LYS A 125 11.36 19.93 20.96
N LYS A 126 12.41 19.20 20.66
CA LYS A 126 13.05 19.08 19.35
C LYS A 126 13.59 17.67 19.14
N VAL A 127 13.84 17.29 17.89
CA VAL A 127 14.29 15.94 17.54
C VAL A 127 15.59 15.54 18.26
N ALA A 128 16.50 16.49 18.48
CA ALA A 128 17.76 16.23 19.19
C ALA A 128 17.56 15.78 20.65
N ASP A 129 16.43 16.11 21.27
CA ASP A 129 16.11 15.68 22.64
C ASP A 129 15.75 14.19 22.73
N LEU A 130 15.65 13.50 21.58
CA LEU A 130 15.41 12.06 21.48
C LEU A 130 16.67 11.22 21.71
N ASP A 131 17.86 11.81 21.69
CA ASP A 131 19.12 11.10 21.89
C ASP A 131 19.08 10.29 23.21
N GLY A 132 19.36 8.99 23.12
CA GLY A 132 19.30 8.06 24.25
C GLY A 132 17.89 7.66 24.70
N LYS A 133 16.82 8.18 24.04
CA LYS A 133 15.44 7.84 24.36
C LYS A 133 14.96 6.66 23.51
N LYS A 134 13.93 5.96 24.01
CA LYS A 134 13.19 4.97 23.22
C LYS A 134 12.16 5.67 22.36
N VAL A 135 12.15 5.35 21.06
CA VAL A 135 11.20 5.89 20.08
C VAL A 135 10.59 4.72 19.32
N SER A 136 9.27 4.62 19.36
CA SER A 136 8.52 3.63 18.59
C SER A 136 8.41 4.06 17.14
N VAL A 137 8.66 3.17 16.20
CA VAL A 137 8.58 3.41 14.75
C VAL A 137 8.07 2.17 14.04
N GLN A 138 7.34 2.35 12.95
CA GLN A 138 6.93 1.21 12.13
C GLN A 138 8.06 0.77 11.21
N VAL A 139 8.25 -0.54 11.10
CA VAL A 139 9.27 -1.19 10.26
C VAL A 139 9.12 -0.78 8.79
N GLY A 140 10.24 -0.52 8.12
CA GLY A 140 10.29 -0.21 6.68
C GLY A 140 9.85 1.21 6.31
N THR A 141 9.49 2.05 7.29
CA THR A 141 9.12 3.44 7.07
C THR A 141 10.34 4.36 6.88
N LYS A 142 10.10 5.56 6.33
CA LYS A 142 11.11 6.62 6.25
C LYS A 142 11.63 7.03 7.62
N SER A 143 10.83 6.91 8.67
CA SER A 143 11.22 7.24 10.06
C SER A 143 12.39 6.40 10.54
N VAL A 144 12.40 5.09 10.23
CA VAL A 144 13.51 4.17 10.56
C VAL A 144 14.81 4.67 9.93
N GLY A 145 14.81 4.92 8.63
CA GLY A 145 15.99 5.42 7.91
C GLY A 145 16.47 6.78 8.45
N TYR A 146 15.55 7.71 8.68
CA TYR A 146 15.86 9.02 9.21
C TYR A 146 16.54 8.95 10.60
N LEU A 147 16.00 8.18 11.52
CA LEU A 147 16.58 8.03 12.85
C LEU A 147 17.92 7.29 12.80
N THR A 148 18.06 6.29 11.93
CA THR A 148 19.33 5.57 11.75
C THR A 148 20.44 6.50 11.28
N GLU A 149 20.15 7.36 10.33
CA GLU A 149 21.14 8.24 9.71
C GLU A 149 21.43 9.50 10.54
N LYS A 150 20.38 10.18 11.01
CA LYS A 150 20.49 11.49 11.63
C LYS A 150 20.54 11.45 13.16
N HIS A 151 19.99 10.41 13.77
CA HIS A 151 19.87 10.29 15.23
C HIS A 151 20.24 8.87 15.72
N PRO A 152 21.48 8.39 15.46
CA PRO A 152 21.88 7.01 15.74
C PRO A 152 21.88 6.64 17.23
N LYS A 153 21.83 7.63 18.14
CA LYS A 153 21.72 7.41 19.58
C LYS A 153 20.31 7.08 20.06
N VAL A 154 19.30 7.27 19.21
CA VAL A 154 17.92 6.93 19.53
C VAL A 154 17.78 5.40 19.59
N GLN A 155 17.15 4.91 20.66
CA GLN A 155 16.83 3.50 20.82
C GLN A 155 15.48 3.24 20.12
N ARG A 156 15.52 2.75 18.88
CA ARG A 156 14.30 2.43 18.14
C ARG A 156 13.64 1.18 18.70
N VAL A 157 12.32 1.26 18.88
CA VAL A 157 11.43 0.13 19.10
C VAL A 157 10.63 -0.05 17.82
N GLU A 158 11.01 -1.02 17.02
CA GLU A 158 10.40 -1.24 15.71
C GLU A 158 9.20 -2.17 15.84
N VAL A 159 8.04 -1.74 15.36
CA VAL A 159 6.77 -2.46 15.39
C VAL A 159 6.21 -2.68 13.99
N GLU A 160 5.36 -3.70 13.83
CA GLU A 160 4.79 -4.03 12.52
C GLU A 160 3.62 -3.11 12.15
N LYS A 161 2.76 -2.77 13.10
CA LYS A 161 1.55 -1.97 12.88
C LYS A 161 1.64 -0.61 13.53
N ASN A 162 1.11 0.41 12.85
CA ASN A 162 1.09 1.78 13.40
C ASN A 162 0.45 1.86 14.78
N GLN A 163 -0.62 1.10 15.01
CA GLN A 163 -1.36 1.08 16.28
C GLN A 163 -0.53 0.59 17.48
N GLU A 164 0.54 -0.17 17.24
CA GLU A 164 1.44 -0.68 18.29
C GLU A 164 2.43 0.39 18.78
N MET A 165 2.47 1.56 18.14
CA MET A 165 3.35 2.66 18.54
C MET A 165 2.84 3.49 19.72
N PHE A 166 1.57 3.32 20.12
CA PHE A 166 0.86 4.15 21.11
C PHE A 166 0.58 3.45 22.42
#